data_27bf00ee923acdea2d9cff6f62cefe0d
#
_entry.id   27bf00ee923acdea2d9cff6f62cefe0d
#
_cell.length_a   1.000
_cell.length_b   1.000
_cell.length_c   1.000
_cell.angle_alpha   90.00
_cell.angle_beta   90.00
_cell.angle_gamma   90.00
#
_symmetry.space_group_name_H-M   'P 1'
#
loop_
_entity.id
_entity.type
_entity.pdbx_description
1 polymer ?
#
loop_
_entity_poly.entity_id
_entity_poly.type
_entity_poly.pdbx_seq_one_letter_code
_entity_poly.pdbx_strand_id
1 'polypeptide(L)'
;MFSGVMLGYAPVTMFILGFTVRLNCERGLRGPWVYDKGKWKLVTEQEMSYLLPHLHSGWAVDQAILAEEERLVVIRFGHDWDETCMQMDEVLASVAETIKNFAVIYLVDITEVPDFNTMYELYDPSTVMFFFRNKHIMIDLGTGNNNKINWALKDKQEFIDIIETVYRGARKGRGLVIAPKDYSTKYRY
;
A
#
# COMPACT_ATOMS: atom_id res chain seq x y z
N MET A 1 14.16 -11.23 -17.86
CA MET A 1 13.63 -11.56 -16.54
C MET A 1 12.24 -10.98 -16.46
N PHE A 2 11.21 -11.80 -16.55
CA PHE A 2 9.83 -11.34 -16.41
C PHE A 2 9.33 -11.75 -15.04
N SER A 3 9.13 -10.78 -14.15
CA SER A 3 8.43 -10.95 -12.88
C SER A 3 6.96 -10.62 -13.13
N GLY A 4 6.11 -11.61 -13.21
CA GLY A 4 4.67 -11.43 -13.41
C GLY A 4 3.92 -11.85 -12.16
N VAL A 5 3.14 -10.93 -11.60
CA VAL A 5 2.15 -11.22 -10.56
C VAL A 5 0.82 -11.46 -11.26
N MET A 6 0.23 -12.64 -11.08
CA MET A 6 -1.12 -12.91 -11.57
C MET A 6 -2.14 -12.77 -10.44
N LEU A 7 -3.06 -11.84 -10.63
CA LEU A 7 -4.29 -11.72 -9.85
C LEU A 7 -5.42 -12.37 -10.67
N GLY A 8 -5.97 -13.48 -10.23
CA GLY A 8 -7.09 -14.05 -10.97
C GLY A 8 -7.69 -15.33 -10.41
N TYR A 9 -8.99 -15.38 -10.48
CA TYR A 9 -9.88 -16.50 -10.19
C TYR A 9 -9.95 -17.48 -11.39
N ALA A 10 -10.06 -18.77 -11.11
CA ALA A 10 -10.38 -19.88 -11.97
C ALA A 10 -9.17 -20.69 -12.50
N PRO A 11 -9.36 -21.93 -12.93
CA PRO A 11 -8.27 -22.76 -13.43
C PRO A 11 -7.69 -22.13 -14.69
N VAL A 12 -6.54 -21.48 -14.52
CA VAL A 12 -5.84 -20.85 -15.64
C VAL A 12 -5.00 -21.91 -16.32
N THR A 13 -5.41 -22.26 -17.53
CA THR A 13 -4.54 -23.00 -18.45
C THR A 13 -3.59 -21.96 -19.07
N MET A 14 -2.36 -21.91 -18.57
CA MET A 14 -1.36 -20.99 -19.08
C MET A 14 -0.46 -21.73 -20.06
N PHE A 15 -0.40 -21.25 -21.30
CA PHE A 15 0.56 -21.72 -22.29
C PHE A 15 1.84 -20.89 -22.17
N ILE A 16 2.90 -21.49 -21.65
CA ILE A 16 4.25 -20.92 -21.72
C ILE A 16 5.13 -21.96 -22.39
N LEU A 17 5.68 -21.62 -23.56
CA LEU A 17 6.68 -22.39 -24.29
C LEU A 17 6.31 -23.87 -24.50
N GLY A 18 5.09 -24.16 -24.95
CA GLY A 18 4.70 -25.52 -25.38
C GLY A 18 4.38 -26.52 -24.25
N PHE A 19 4.35 -26.10 -23.00
CA PHE A 19 3.94 -26.94 -21.89
C PHE A 19 2.60 -26.50 -21.29
N THR A 20 1.66 -27.44 -21.21
CA THR A 20 0.37 -27.23 -20.53
C THR A 20 0.56 -27.56 -19.04
N VAL A 21 0.62 -26.55 -18.19
CA VAL A 21 0.63 -26.74 -16.74
C VAL A 21 -0.80 -26.63 -16.23
N ARG A 22 -1.37 -27.77 -15.80
CA ARG A 22 -2.67 -27.82 -15.14
C ARG A 22 -2.46 -27.61 -13.64
N LEU A 23 -2.74 -26.42 -13.15
CA LEU A 23 -2.73 -26.16 -11.73
C LEU A 23 -4.05 -26.66 -11.13
N ASN A 24 -4.00 -27.81 -10.47
CA ASN A 24 -5.12 -28.32 -9.69
C ASN A 24 -5.23 -27.49 -8.40
N CYS A 25 -6.22 -26.62 -8.36
CA CYS A 25 -6.58 -25.85 -7.17
C CYS A 25 -7.45 -26.73 -6.25
N GLU A 26 -6.85 -27.71 -5.61
CA GLU A 26 -7.47 -28.44 -4.52
C GLU A 26 -7.24 -27.68 -3.22
N ARG A 27 -8.33 -27.31 -2.57
CA ARG A 27 -8.44 -26.56 -1.30
C ARG A 27 -8.38 -25.04 -1.45
N GLY A 28 -9.43 -24.41 -1.94
CA GLY A 28 -9.94 -23.07 -1.54
C GLY A 28 -8.97 -21.95 -1.14
N LEU A 29 -7.68 -22.08 -1.43
CA LEU A 29 -6.65 -21.11 -1.10
C LEU A 29 -6.76 -19.93 -2.07
N ARG A 30 -7.26 -18.81 -1.57
CA ARG A 30 -7.35 -17.54 -2.30
C ARG A 30 -6.13 -16.71 -1.93
N GLY A 31 -5.37 -16.24 -2.95
CA GLY A 31 -4.22 -15.37 -2.75
C GLY A 31 -3.39 -15.21 -4.03
N PRO A 32 -2.51 -14.23 -4.08
CA PRO A 32 -1.63 -14.02 -5.22
C PRO A 32 -0.55 -15.12 -5.30
N TRP A 33 -0.19 -15.49 -6.53
CA TRP A 33 0.85 -16.46 -6.81
C TRP A 33 2.06 -15.74 -7.40
N VAL A 34 3.24 -16.00 -6.85
CA VAL A 34 4.52 -15.47 -7.34
C VAL A 34 5.38 -16.62 -7.88
N TYR A 35 6.05 -16.38 -9.01
CA TYR A 35 7.00 -17.32 -9.59
C TYR A 35 8.40 -17.01 -9.07
N ASP A 36 8.91 -17.87 -8.19
CA ASP A 36 10.26 -17.78 -7.65
C ASP A 36 11.03 -19.10 -7.85
N LYS A 37 12.29 -18.99 -8.34
CA LYS A 37 13.24 -20.10 -8.53
C LYS A 37 12.63 -21.35 -9.23
N GLY A 38 11.83 -21.13 -10.27
CA GLY A 38 11.27 -22.22 -11.06
C GLY A 38 10.00 -22.85 -10.50
N LYS A 39 9.38 -22.29 -9.47
CA LYS A 39 8.14 -22.78 -8.85
C LYS A 39 7.14 -21.64 -8.64
N TRP A 40 5.87 -21.98 -8.81
CA TRP A 40 4.77 -21.10 -8.39
C TRP A 40 4.53 -21.30 -6.89
N LYS A 41 4.54 -20.19 -6.14
CA LYS A 41 4.28 -20.19 -4.70
C LYS A 41 3.07 -19.28 -4.43
N LEU A 42 2.11 -19.78 -3.63
CA LEU A 42 1.07 -18.94 -3.08
C LEU A 42 1.71 -18.00 -2.05
N VAL A 43 1.53 -16.71 -2.23
CA VAL A 43 2.02 -15.72 -1.28
C VAL A 43 1.00 -15.60 -0.16
N THR A 44 1.41 -15.84 1.06
CA THR A 44 0.57 -15.61 2.25
C THR A 44 0.44 -14.12 2.54
N GLU A 45 -0.58 -13.72 3.31
CA GLU A 45 -0.76 -12.32 3.73
C GLU A 45 0.52 -11.74 4.36
N GLN A 46 1.21 -12.54 5.13
CA GLN A 46 2.47 -12.19 5.76
C GLN A 46 3.62 -12.01 4.77
N GLU A 47 3.64 -12.78 3.67
CA GLU A 47 4.65 -12.66 2.60
C GLU A 47 4.36 -11.50 1.65
N MET A 48 3.13 -11.02 1.55
CA MET A 48 2.78 -9.85 0.73
C MET A 48 3.36 -8.56 1.30
N SER A 49 3.43 -8.45 2.61
CA SER A 49 4.11 -7.33 3.29
C SER A 49 5.59 -7.24 2.88
N TYR A 50 6.26 -8.36 2.64
CA TYR A 50 7.66 -8.40 2.17
C TYR A 50 7.87 -8.00 0.70
N LEU A 51 6.80 -7.85 -0.09
CA LEU A 51 6.92 -7.38 -1.48
C LEU A 51 7.07 -5.86 -1.56
N LEU A 52 6.69 -5.13 -0.52
CA LEU A 52 6.86 -3.68 -0.42
C LEU A 52 8.17 -3.36 0.33
N PRO A 53 8.89 -2.31 -0.10
CA PRO A 53 10.13 -1.92 0.58
C PRO A 53 9.84 -1.41 1.99
N HIS A 54 10.59 -1.95 2.98
CA HIS A 54 10.58 -1.52 4.36
C HIS A 54 11.68 -0.51 4.64
N LEU A 55 11.37 0.49 5.44
CA LEU A 55 12.32 1.51 5.90
C LEU A 55 12.58 1.30 7.39
N HIS A 56 13.78 0.88 7.73
CA HIS A 56 14.16 0.44 9.08
C HIS A 56 14.84 1.53 9.93
N SER A 57 14.82 2.78 9.49
CA SER A 57 15.37 3.90 10.27
C SER A 57 14.72 5.23 9.87
N GLY A 58 14.68 6.18 10.81
CA GLY A 58 14.17 7.54 10.55
C GLY A 58 14.91 8.21 9.40
N TRP A 59 16.24 8.04 9.35
CA TRP A 59 17.04 8.54 8.23
C TRP A 59 16.61 7.95 6.87
N ALA A 60 16.29 6.65 6.81
CA ALA A 60 15.82 6.01 5.58
C ALA A 60 14.46 6.57 5.14
N VAL A 61 13.57 6.87 6.10
CA VAL A 61 12.28 7.51 5.83
C VAL A 61 12.47 8.91 5.25
N ASP A 62 13.34 9.72 5.87
CA ASP A 62 13.67 11.06 5.37
C ASP A 62 14.27 11.00 3.96
N GLN A 63 15.20 10.07 3.72
CA GLN A 63 15.79 9.90 2.39
C GLN A 63 14.77 9.44 1.35
N ALA A 64 13.85 8.55 1.69
CA ALA A 64 12.79 8.11 0.79
C ALA A 64 11.86 9.27 0.38
N ILE A 65 11.54 10.15 1.33
CA ILE A 65 10.71 11.34 1.07
C ILE A 65 11.48 12.38 0.23
N LEU A 66 12.77 12.61 0.54
CA LEU A 66 13.60 13.59 -0.15
C LEU A 66 13.98 13.18 -1.58
N ALA A 67 14.17 11.88 -1.81
CA ALA A 67 14.62 11.35 -3.11
C ALA A 67 13.52 11.39 -4.19
N GLU A 68 12.24 11.45 -3.79
CA GLU A 68 11.12 11.42 -4.72
C GLU A 68 10.59 12.83 -5.03
N GLU A 69 10.93 13.32 -6.22
CA GLU A 69 10.48 14.64 -6.69
C GLU A 69 9.26 14.58 -7.61
N GLU A 70 9.07 13.46 -8.30
CA GLU A 70 8.05 13.31 -9.35
C GLU A 70 6.85 12.45 -8.93
N ARG A 71 7.05 11.51 -8.00
CA ARG A 71 6.02 10.59 -7.54
C ARG A 71 5.55 10.94 -6.13
N LEU A 72 4.31 10.55 -5.83
CA LEU A 72 3.77 10.61 -4.48
C LEU A 72 4.41 9.52 -3.64
N VAL A 73 4.94 9.85 -2.47
CA VAL A 73 5.42 8.89 -1.48
C VAL A 73 4.28 8.56 -0.55
N VAL A 74 3.93 7.29 -0.49
CA VAL A 74 2.90 6.73 0.39
C VAL A 74 3.60 5.90 1.45
N ILE A 75 3.43 6.25 2.71
CA ILE A 75 4.06 5.53 3.82
C ILE A 75 2.98 4.96 4.74
N ARG A 76 3.02 3.66 4.97
CA ARG A 76 2.24 3.00 6.01
C ARG A 76 3.11 2.90 7.27
N PHE A 77 2.65 3.50 8.34
CA PHE A 77 3.20 3.35 9.69
C PHE A 77 2.32 2.42 10.49
N GLY A 78 2.92 1.50 11.23
CA GLY A 78 2.18 0.56 12.08
C GLY A 78 3.05 -0.61 12.51
N HIS A 79 2.45 -1.62 13.12
CA HIS A 79 3.14 -2.83 13.50
C HIS A 79 2.98 -3.90 12.42
N ASP A 80 4.07 -4.50 11.95
CA ASP A 80 4.05 -5.51 10.90
C ASP A 80 3.29 -6.80 11.29
N TRP A 81 3.15 -7.05 12.60
CA TRP A 81 2.40 -8.17 13.15
C TRP A 81 0.91 -7.88 13.42
N ASP A 82 0.47 -6.63 13.27
CA ASP A 82 -0.93 -6.25 13.50
C ASP A 82 -1.83 -6.65 12.33
N GLU A 83 -2.98 -7.24 12.63
CA GLU A 83 -3.93 -7.72 11.63
C GLU A 83 -4.46 -6.58 10.72
N THR A 84 -4.67 -5.39 11.28
CA THR A 84 -5.14 -4.21 10.53
C THR A 84 -4.07 -3.75 9.55
N CYS A 85 -2.78 -3.78 9.96
CA CYS A 85 -1.66 -3.50 9.09
C CYS A 85 -1.55 -4.53 7.96
N MET A 86 -1.65 -5.83 8.28
CA MET A 86 -1.59 -6.88 7.26
C MET A 86 -2.71 -6.75 6.23
N GLN A 87 -3.95 -6.42 6.64
CA GLN A 87 -5.05 -6.17 5.73
C GLN A 87 -4.80 -4.93 4.84
N MET A 88 -4.21 -3.87 5.40
CA MET A 88 -3.84 -2.69 4.62
C MET A 88 -2.70 -2.99 3.67
N ASP A 89 -1.68 -3.73 4.10
CA ASP A 89 -0.52 -4.12 3.28
C ASP A 89 -0.92 -5.00 2.10
N GLU A 90 -1.95 -5.84 2.24
CA GLU A 90 -2.52 -6.60 1.12
C GLU A 90 -3.06 -5.65 0.04
N VAL A 91 -3.80 -4.63 0.44
CA VAL A 91 -4.31 -3.62 -0.51
C VAL A 91 -3.16 -2.84 -1.13
N LEU A 92 -2.21 -2.37 -0.32
CA LEU A 92 -1.02 -1.62 -0.77
C LEU A 92 -0.20 -2.41 -1.79
N ALA A 93 0.12 -3.67 -1.50
CA ALA A 93 0.88 -4.53 -2.41
C ALA A 93 0.12 -4.79 -3.72
N SER A 94 -1.20 -4.98 -3.65
CA SER A 94 -2.02 -5.25 -4.83
C SER A 94 -2.13 -4.08 -5.80
N VAL A 95 -2.01 -2.83 -5.31
CA VAL A 95 -2.10 -1.62 -6.13
C VAL A 95 -0.73 -1.08 -6.55
N ALA A 96 0.34 -1.48 -5.90
CA ALA A 96 1.69 -0.94 -6.08
C ALA A 96 2.14 -0.94 -7.55
N GLU A 97 1.89 -2.03 -8.27
CA GLU A 97 2.25 -2.13 -9.70
C GLU A 97 1.41 -1.19 -10.58
N THR A 98 0.16 -0.99 -10.24
CA THR A 98 -0.76 -0.10 -10.99
C THR A 98 -0.36 1.37 -10.84
N ILE A 99 0.07 1.77 -9.66
CA ILE A 99 0.36 3.17 -9.33
C ILE A 99 1.84 3.56 -9.48
N LYS A 100 2.74 2.63 -9.79
CA LYS A 100 4.21 2.82 -9.78
C LYS A 100 4.72 4.02 -10.60
N ASN A 101 3.96 4.46 -11.60
CA ASN A 101 4.34 5.59 -12.45
C ASN A 101 4.15 6.95 -11.77
N PHE A 102 3.31 7.04 -10.74
CA PHE A 102 2.98 8.30 -10.07
C PHE A 102 3.00 8.23 -8.54
N ALA A 103 3.15 7.03 -7.97
CA ALA A 103 3.29 6.84 -6.53
C ALA A 103 4.26 5.70 -6.21
N VAL A 104 4.88 5.77 -5.04
CA VAL A 104 5.72 4.72 -4.46
C VAL A 104 5.26 4.46 -3.03
N ILE A 105 5.26 3.19 -2.62
CA ILE A 105 4.78 2.77 -1.31
C ILE A 105 5.95 2.26 -0.49
N TYR A 106 6.01 2.66 0.77
CA TYR A 106 6.95 2.19 1.78
C TYR A 106 6.21 1.74 3.03
N LEU A 107 6.77 0.74 3.72
CA LEU A 107 6.30 0.28 5.01
C LEU A 107 7.30 0.68 6.10
N VAL A 108 6.78 1.08 7.25
CA VAL A 108 7.56 1.48 8.43
C VAL A 108 6.96 0.83 9.66
N ASP A 109 7.75 0.04 10.37
CA ASP A 109 7.38 -0.44 11.69
C ASP A 109 7.69 0.63 12.74
N ILE A 110 6.67 1.07 13.46
CA ILE A 110 6.77 2.15 14.46
C ILE A 110 7.55 1.73 15.73
N THR A 111 7.82 0.43 15.93
CA THR A 111 8.72 -0.04 16.98
C THR A 111 10.18 0.06 16.57
N GLU A 112 10.50 -0.15 15.31
CA GLU A 112 11.85 0.01 14.77
C GLU A 112 12.21 1.48 14.57
N VAL A 113 11.22 2.31 14.18
CA VAL A 113 11.40 3.74 13.84
C VAL A 113 10.48 4.61 14.71
N PRO A 114 10.80 4.79 16.01
CA PRO A 114 9.96 5.56 16.92
C PRO A 114 10.01 7.08 16.72
N ASP A 115 10.92 7.58 15.89
CA ASP A 115 11.20 9.01 15.68
C ASP A 115 9.96 9.81 15.28
N PHE A 116 9.06 9.19 14.52
CA PHE A 116 7.86 9.85 13.99
C PHE A 116 6.61 9.66 14.87
N ASN A 117 6.65 8.77 15.87
CA ASN A 117 5.47 8.39 16.63
C ASN A 117 4.80 9.58 17.32
N THR A 118 5.58 10.44 17.95
CA THR A 118 5.07 11.64 18.63
C THR A 118 4.71 12.74 17.64
N MET A 119 5.52 12.92 16.60
CA MET A 119 5.33 13.98 15.60
C MET A 119 4.03 13.84 14.82
N TYR A 120 3.71 12.60 14.43
CA TYR A 120 2.52 12.28 13.62
C TYR A 120 1.41 11.61 14.42
N GLU A 121 1.55 11.52 15.75
CA GLU A 121 0.56 10.90 16.66
C GLU A 121 0.20 9.48 16.19
N LEU A 122 1.20 8.62 15.96
CA LEU A 122 1.06 7.27 15.41
C LEU A 122 0.60 6.28 16.48
N TYR A 123 -0.58 6.48 17.05
CA TYR A 123 -1.17 5.63 18.10
C TYR A 123 -2.19 4.63 17.55
N ASP A 124 -2.58 4.79 16.29
CA ASP A 124 -3.51 3.88 15.62
C ASP A 124 -2.77 2.62 15.15
N PRO A 125 -3.45 1.46 15.05
CA PRO A 125 -2.83 0.21 14.60
C PRO A 125 -2.18 0.31 13.23
N SER A 126 -2.82 1.01 12.31
CA SER A 126 -2.31 1.26 10.96
C SER A 126 -2.57 2.70 10.56
N THR A 127 -1.56 3.35 10.04
CA THR A 127 -1.63 4.75 9.59
C THR A 127 -0.99 4.89 8.22
N VAL A 128 -1.71 5.48 7.26
CA VAL A 128 -1.18 5.79 5.92
C VAL A 128 -1.10 7.29 5.75
N MET A 129 0.07 7.77 5.33
CA MET A 129 0.36 9.18 5.11
C MET A 129 0.94 9.40 3.71
N PHE A 130 0.78 10.63 3.20
CA PHE A 130 1.19 11.01 1.85
C PHE A 130 2.20 12.14 1.89
N PHE A 131 3.27 12.00 1.10
CA PHE A 131 4.30 13.02 0.96
C PHE A 131 4.58 13.29 -0.52
N PHE A 132 4.82 14.55 -0.86
CA PHE A 132 5.18 14.95 -2.21
C PHE A 132 6.17 16.12 -2.18
N ARG A 133 7.32 15.95 -2.84
CA ARG A 133 8.40 16.94 -2.87
C ARG A 133 8.77 17.44 -1.47
N ASN A 134 9.09 16.53 -0.59
CA ASN A 134 9.46 16.80 0.81
C ASN A 134 8.37 17.53 1.63
N LYS A 135 7.11 17.40 1.26
CA LYS A 135 5.99 18.03 1.96
C LYS A 135 4.91 17.00 2.27
N HIS A 136 4.44 17.00 3.51
CA HIS A 136 3.26 16.23 3.90
C HIS A 136 2.01 16.79 3.20
N ILE A 137 1.24 15.92 2.57
CA ILE A 137 -0.02 16.27 1.90
C ILE A 137 -1.18 15.73 2.73
N MET A 138 -1.99 16.64 3.21
CA MET A 138 -3.20 16.32 3.97
C MET A 138 -4.34 15.91 3.04
N ILE A 139 -5.20 15.04 3.52
CA ILE A 139 -6.40 14.61 2.80
C ILE A 139 -7.63 14.77 3.70
N ASP A 140 -8.61 15.51 3.24
CA ASP A 140 -9.90 15.64 3.92
C ASP A 140 -10.79 14.44 3.53
N LEU A 141 -10.99 13.56 4.49
CA LEU A 141 -11.81 12.34 4.38
C LEU A 141 -13.19 12.50 5.01
N GLY A 142 -13.49 13.70 5.57
CA GLY A 142 -14.73 13.94 6.33
C GLY A 142 -14.71 13.35 7.74
N THR A 143 -13.64 12.68 8.17
CA THR A 143 -13.52 12.04 9.50
C THR A 143 -13.06 13.01 10.60
N GLY A 144 -12.63 14.21 10.23
CA GLY A 144 -12.05 15.22 11.14
C GLY A 144 -10.53 15.09 11.34
N ASN A 145 -9.92 13.98 10.94
CA ASN A 145 -8.47 13.84 10.89
C ASN A 145 -8.00 13.92 9.45
N ASN A 146 -7.40 15.04 9.07
CA ASN A 146 -6.97 15.29 7.70
C ASN A 146 -5.50 14.89 7.44
N ASN A 147 -4.77 14.45 8.47
CA ASN A 147 -3.34 14.18 8.35
C ASN A 147 -3.05 12.76 7.85
N LYS A 148 -3.95 11.82 8.09
CA LYS A 148 -3.69 10.40 7.88
C LYS A 148 -4.96 9.59 7.64
N ILE A 149 -4.79 8.42 7.02
CA ILE A 149 -5.82 7.36 6.99
C ILE A 149 -5.45 6.39 8.12
N ASN A 150 -6.33 6.24 9.12
CA ASN A 150 -6.06 5.44 10.31
C ASN A 150 -6.92 4.17 10.41
N TRP A 151 -7.34 3.62 9.27
CA TRP A 151 -8.05 2.34 9.17
C TRP A 151 -7.61 1.58 7.93
N ALA A 152 -7.84 0.27 7.91
CA ALA A 152 -7.59 -0.55 6.72
C ALA A 152 -8.69 -0.36 5.67
N LEU A 153 -8.30 0.08 4.48
CA LEU A 153 -9.16 0.07 3.29
C LEU A 153 -9.22 -1.36 2.74
N LYS A 154 -10.39 -1.76 2.25
CA LYS A 154 -10.61 -3.10 1.67
C LYS A 154 -10.73 -3.09 0.16
N ASP A 155 -11.10 -1.96 -0.41
CA ASP A 155 -11.30 -1.79 -1.85
C ASP A 155 -10.05 -1.17 -2.49
N LYS A 156 -9.47 -1.91 -3.42
CA LYS A 156 -8.26 -1.51 -4.18
C LYS A 156 -8.54 -0.29 -5.05
N GLN A 157 -9.70 -0.25 -5.71
CA GLN A 157 -10.05 0.86 -6.58
C GLN A 157 -10.26 2.14 -5.78
N GLU A 158 -10.92 2.04 -4.64
CA GLU A 158 -11.11 3.16 -3.71
C GLU A 158 -9.76 3.76 -3.28
N PHE A 159 -8.77 2.90 -3.01
CA PHE A 159 -7.44 3.37 -2.64
C PHE A 159 -6.67 4.00 -3.81
N ILE A 160 -6.78 3.44 -5.02
CA ILE A 160 -6.21 4.04 -6.24
C ILE A 160 -6.81 5.44 -6.46
N ASP A 161 -8.13 5.59 -6.34
CA ASP A 161 -8.82 6.87 -6.53
C ASP A 161 -8.35 7.93 -5.52
N ILE A 162 -8.10 7.52 -4.26
CA ILE A 162 -7.51 8.37 -3.23
C ILE A 162 -6.11 8.83 -3.66
N ILE A 163 -5.22 7.90 -4.01
CA ILE A 163 -3.83 8.22 -4.39
C ILE A 163 -3.79 9.14 -5.60
N GLU A 164 -4.58 8.86 -6.64
CA GLU A 164 -4.66 9.72 -7.81
C GLU A 164 -5.12 11.14 -7.46
N THR A 165 -6.13 11.25 -6.58
CA THR A 165 -6.66 12.55 -6.16
C THR A 165 -5.62 13.33 -5.38
N VAL A 166 -4.89 12.68 -4.45
CA VAL A 166 -3.80 13.29 -3.70
C VAL A 166 -2.67 13.73 -4.63
N TYR A 167 -2.25 12.86 -5.56
CA TYR A 167 -1.20 13.17 -6.52
C TYR A 167 -1.55 14.36 -7.41
N ARG A 168 -2.77 14.39 -7.98
CA ARG A 168 -3.25 15.52 -8.79
C ARG A 168 -3.29 16.83 -8.01
N GLY A 169 -3.70 16.77 -6.75
CA GLY A 169 -3.73 17.93 -5.85
C GLY A 169 -2.32 18.42 -5.52
N ALA A 170 -1.43 17.51 -5.13
CA ALA A 170 -0.04 17.79 -4.79
C ALA A 170 0.73 18.42 -5.96
N ARG A 171 0.56 17.90 -7.18
CA ARG A 171 1.15 18.49 -8.40
C ARG A 171 0.70 19.91 -8.68
N LYS A 172 -0.52 20.29 -8.26
CA LYS A 172 -1.04 21.65 -8.35
C LYS A 172 -0.58 22.56 -7.18
N GLY A 173 0.31 22.04 -6.31
CA GLY A 173 0.85 22.77 -5.16
C GLY A 173 -0.08 22.79 -3.94
N ARG A 174 -1.16 22.00 -3.91
CA ARG A 174 -2.06 21.95 -2.77
C ARG A 174 -1.43 21.13 -1.64
N GLY A 175 -1.52 21.62 -0.42
CA GLY A 175 -1.12 20.90 0.80
C GLY A 175 -2.28 20.15 1.47
N LEU A 176 -3.52 20.45 1.07
CA LEU A 176 -4.73 19.78 1.50
C LEU A 176 -5.56 19.41 0.26
N VAL A 177 -6.02 18.18 0.20
CA VAL A 177 -6.82 17.63 -0.90
C VAL A 177 -8.11 17.04 -0.32
N ILE A 178 -9.22 17.20 -1.01
CA ILE A 178 -10.51 16.60 -0.63
C ILE A 178 -10.57 15.20 -1.23
N ALA A 179 -10.90 14.20 -0.42
CA ALA A 179 -11.06 12.82 -0.87
C ALA A 179 -12.20 12.68 -1.89
N PRO A 180 -12.12 11.70 -2.80
CA PRO A 180 -13.17 11.47 -3.78
C PRO A 180 -14.48 10.97 -3.15
N LYS A 181 -14.42 10.46 -1.93
CA LYS A 181 -15.54 9.92 -1.15
C LYS A 181 -15.49 10.46 0.27
N ASP A 182 -16.67 10.74 0.82
CA ASP A 182 -16.81 11.14 2.22
C ASP A 182 -16.94 9.91 3.13
N TYR A 183 -16.01 9.78 4.08
CA TYR A 183 -15.94 8.68 5.05
C TYR A 183 -16.59 9.03 6.40
N SER A 184 -17.16 10.20 6.56
CA SER A 184 -17.74 10.66 7.83
C SER A 184 -18.86 9.75 8.35
N THR A 185 -19.59 9.05 7.46
CA THR A 185 -20.70 8.16 7.81
C THR A 185 -20.26 6.82 8.39
N LYS A 186 -19.01 6.39 8.19
CA LYS A 186 -18.50 5.13 8.75
C LYS A 186 -18.30 5.15 10.27
N TYR A 187 -18.28 6.34 10.87
CA TYR A 187 -18.02 6.55 12.30
C TYR A 187 -19.21 7.21 13.04
N ARG A 188 -20.35 7.32 12.40
CA ARG A 188 -21.58 7.72 13.09
C ARG A 188 -22.24 6.47 13.68
N TYR A 189 -22.19 6.38 15.01
CA TYR A 189 -22.97 5.45 15.80
C TYR A 189 -24.41 5.94 15.90
#